data_8e48b4634d180ad0ccc8229c51e6352d
#
_entry.id   8e48b4634d180ad0ccc8229c51e6352d
#
_cell.length_a   1.000
_cell.length_b   1.000
_cell.length_c   1.000
_cell.angle_alpha   90.00
_cell.angle_beta   90.00
_cell.angle_gamma   90.00
#
_symmetry.space_group_name_H-M   'P 1'
#
loop_
_entity.id
_entity.type
_entity.pdbx_description
1 polymer ?
#
loop_
_entity_poly.entity_id
_entity_poly.type
_entity_poly.pdbx_seq_one_letter_code
_entity_poly.pdbx_strand_id
1 'polypeptide(L)'
;SDAEGDQCHAASGAHLRELLRGNHRYVFTLIHKFQTPEMLCDRPDVIVLADEAHRSQYDTLALNMRAALPKAIFIAFTGTPLIVGEERTKEVFGDYVSIYDFQQSVEDGATVPLFYENRTPELQLVNPDLNEDIYNLIEAAELDPEQEAKLERELSRQYHILTRDDRLETVAQDIVRHFLGRGFVGKAMVVSIDKATALKMHDKVRKYWAAEMARVKTELGRYDIAADKKDELLDRLQILQTTDMALIVSPGQNEIQQMQARGLDIVPHRKRMNESQPPLDEKFKD
;
A
#
# COMPACT_ATOMS: atom_id res chain seq x y z
N SER A 1 1.58 23.82 21.79
CA SER A 1 1.34 24.65 20.64
C SER A 1 2.29 24.23 19.50
N ASP A 2 1.87 24.40 18.26
CA ASP A 2 2.44 23.83 17.05
C ASP A 2 3.90 24.22 16.77
N ALA A 3 4.38 25.34 17.30
CA ALA A 3 5.75 25.82 17.11
C ALA A 3 6.82 24.97 17.85
N GLU A 4 6.45 24.26 18.91
CA GLU A 4 7.38 23.34 19.61
C GLU A 4 7.48 21.99 18.91
N GLY A 5 6.42 21.55 18.20
CA GLY A 5 6.39 20.29 17.46
C GLY A 5 7.39 20.25 16.32
N ASP A 6 7.47 21.31 15.51
CA ASP A 6 8.40 21.41 14.38
C ASP A 6 9.87 21.43 14.78
N GLN A 7 10.18 21.97 15.96
CA GLN A 7 11.56 22.01 16.48
C GLN A 7 12.09 20.64 16.91
N CYS A 8 11.21 19.69 17.19
CA CYS A 8 11.56 18.33 17.61
C CYS A 8 11.66 17.33 16.45
N HIS A 9 11.34 17.74 15.22
CA HIS A 9 11.50 16.92 14.03
C HIS A 9 12.91 17.02 13.48
N ALA A 10 13.64 15.91 13.48
CA ALA A 10 14.98 15.87 12.90
C ALA A 10 14.90 16.03 11.37
N ALA A 11 15.34 17.14 10.83
CA ALA A 11 15.37 17.41 9.38
C ALA A 11 16.46 16.60 8.66
N SER A 12 17.62 16.39 9.32
CA SER A 12 18.79 15.66 8.81
C SER A 12 19.45 14.84 9.89
N GLY A 13 20.43 13.99 9.52
CA GLY A 13 21.26 13.27 10.50
C GLY A 13 22.07 14.20 11.40
N ALA A 14 22.57 15.34 10.90
CA ALA A 14 23.24 16.35 11.72
C ALA A 14 22.28 16.98 12.73
N HIS A 15 21.08 17.35 12.30
CA HIS A 15 20.05 17.90 13.18
C HIS A 15 19.60 16.88 14.23
N LEU A 16 19.50 15.59 13.88
CA LEU A 16 19.21 14.52 14.86
C LEU A 16 20.26 14.49 15.99
N ARG A 17 21.54 14.62 15.65
CA ARG A 17 22.64 14.66 16.63
C ARG A 17 22.52 15.85 17.60
N GLU A 18 22.12 17.02 17.10
CA GLU A 18 21.89 18.21 17.92
C GLU A 18 20.70 17.99 18.87
N LEU A 19 19.58 17.48 18.34
CA LEU A 19 18.40 17.21 19.15
C LEU A 19 18.67 16.17 20.25
N LEU A 20 19.39 15.09 19.96
CA LEU A 20 19.71 14.03 20.94
C LEU A 20 20.74 14.49 22.00
N ARG A 21 21.61 15.46 21.69
CA ARG A 21 22.52 16.08 22.65
C ARG A 21 21.84 17.17 23.47
N GLY A 22 20.72 17.70 22.98
CA GLY A 22 19.92 18.71 23.67
C GLY A 22 19.03 18.11 24.77
N ASN A 23 18.26 18.99 25.42
CA ASN A 23 17.30 18.60 26.47
C ASN A 23 15.86 18.64 25.94
N HIS A 24 15.62 17.96 24.82
CA HIS A 24 14.29 17.85 24.22
C HIS A 24 13.49 16.72 24.88
N ARG A 25 12.24 16.98 25.21
CA ARG A 25 11.34 15.98 25.78
C ARG A 25 10.90 14.94 24.76
N TYR A 26 10.72 15.36 23.50
CA TYR A 26 10.33 14.52 22.37
C TYR A 26 11.24 14.81 21.18
N VAL A 27 11.66 13.76 20.49
CA VAL A 27 12.40 13.86 19.23
C VAL A 27 11.75 12.91 18.22
N PHE A 28 11.31 13.46 17.10
CA PHE A 28 10.73 12.68 15.99
C PHE A 28 11.76 12.55 14.88
N THR A 29 11.99 11.33 14.44
CA THR A 29 12.98 11.04 13.41
C THR A 29 12.57 9.83 12.56
N LEU A 30 13.25 9.67 11.44
CA LEU A 30 13.19 8.48 10.62
C LEU A 30 14.47 7.65 10.84
N ILE A 31 14.35 6.34 10.80
CA ILE A 31 15.45 5.42 11.09
C ILE A 31 16.67 5.63 10.16
N HIS A 32 16.43 5.99 8.89
CA HIS A 32 17.53 6.25 7.95
C HIS A 32 18.40 7.46 8.28
N LYS A 33 18.15 8.16 9.36
CA LYS A 33 19.03 9.20 9.88
C LYS A 33 20.12 8.65 10.79
N PHE A 34 20.04 7.37 11.17
CA PHE A 34 21.07 6.62 11.91
C PHE A 34 22.03 5.91 10.94
N GLN A 35 22.74 6.65 10.10
CA GLN A 35 23.59 6.10 9.04
C GLN A 35 24.93 5.55 9.56
N THR A 36 25.34 5.92 10.75
CA THR A 36 26.62 5.52 11.35
C THR A 36 26.41 5.01 12.77
N PRO A 37 27.20 4.02 13.24
CA PRO A 37 27.15 3.47 14.59
C PRO A 37 27.86 4.39 15.60
N GLU A 38 27.66 5.71 15.51
CA GLU A 38 28.23 6.70 16.44
C GLU A 38 27.34 6.86 17.66
N MET A 39 27.90 6.80 18.86
CA MET A 39 27.16 7.09 20.08
C MET A 39 26.76 8.59 20.10
N LEU A 40 25.47 8.83 20.13
CA LEU A 40 24.91 10.19 20.10
C LEU A 40 24.44 10.65 21.49
N CYS A 41 23.92 9.72 22.30
CA CYS A 41 23.41 10.02 23.63
C CYS A 41 23.56 8.78 24.53
N ASP A 42 24.11 8.95 25.74
CA ASP A 42 24.32 7.87 26.71
C ASP A 42 23.37 7.97 27.91
N ARG A 43 22.33 8.76 27.81
CA ARG A 43 21.33 8.95 28.87
C ARG A 43 20.49 7.67 29.07
N PRO A 44 20.28 7.20 30.30
CA PRO A 44 19.46 6.01 30.54
C PRO A 44 17.95 6.28 30.62
N ASP A 45 17.53 7.55 30.58
CA ASP A 45 16.15 8.00 30.66
C ASP A 45 15.53 8.25 29.25
N VAL A 46 16.18 7.75 28.21
CA VAL A 46 15.66 7.81 26.83
C VAL A 46 14.82 6.57 26.54
N ILE A 47 13.64 6.77 25.98
CA ILE A 47 12.76 5.71 25.48
C ILE A 47 12.60 5.91 23.97
N VAL A 48 12.94 4.88 23.22
CA VAL A 48 12.76 4.84 21.76
C VAL A 48 11.51 4.03 21.44
N LEU A 49 10.58 4.64 20.72
CA LEU A 49 9.38 4.01 20.19
C LEU A 49 9.55 3.86 18.68
N ALA A 50 9.70 2.63 18.20
CA ALA A 50 9.83 2.31 16.78
C ALA A 50 8.52 1.75 16.25
N ASP A 51 7.91 2.45 15.30
CA ASP A 51 6.73 1.98 14.59
C ASP A 51 7.14 1.27 13.30
N GLU A 52 6.32 0.31 12.84
CA GLU A 52 6.58 -0.52 11.66
C GLU A 52 7.96 -1.18 11.66
N ALA A 53 8.35 -1.75 12.80
CA ALA A 53 9.69 -2.28 13.05
C ALA A 53 10.09 -3.52 12.21
N HIS A 54 9.18 -4.03 11.36
CA HIS A 54 9.38 -5.21 10.53
C HIS A 54 10.06 -4.95 9.17
N ARG A 55 10.28 -3.69 8.77
CA ARG A 55 10.81 -3.39 7.43
C ARG A 55 12.29 -3.77 7.32
N SER A 56 12.63 -4.61 6.34
CA SER A 56 13.95 -5.21 6.10
C SER A 56 15.13 -4.23 5.92
N GLN A 57 14.88 -2.96 5.61
CA GLN A 57 15.92 -1.92 5.56
C GLN A 57 16.43 -1.49 6.95
N TYR A 58 15.86 -2.07 8.00
CA TYR A 58 16.14 -1.67 9.37
C TYR A 58 17.37 -2.33 10.00
N ASP A 59 17.87 -3.45 9.47
CA ASP A 59 18.89 -4.26 10.17
C ASP A 59 20.14 -3.46 10.53
N THR A 60 20.86 -2.92 9.55
CA THR A 60 22.04 -2.10 9.81
C THR A 60 21.68 -0.78 10.49
N LEU A 61 20.57 -0.16 10.11
CA LEU A 61 20.13 1.10 10.67
C LEU A 61 19.61 0.93 12.11
N ALA A 62 18.97 -0.19 12.41
CA ALA A 62 18.52 -0.51 13.76
C ALA A 62 19.70 -0.79 14.69
N LEU A 63 20.73 -1.50 14.22
CA LEU A 63 21.99 -1.68 14.96
C LEU A 63 22.72 -0.35 15.19
N ASN A 64 22.75 0.53 14.18
CA ASN A 64 23.29 1.87 14.31
C ASN A 64 22.52 2.71 15.33
N MET A 65 21.17 2.63 15.31
CA MET A 65 20.32 3.30 16.28
C MET A 65 20.59 2.79 17.70
N ARG A 66 20.75 1.48 17.86
CA ARG A 66 21.10 0.87 19.14
C ARG A 66 22.48 1.33 19.63
N ALA A 67 23.48 1.38 18.74
CA ALA A 67 24.81 1.89 19.05
C ALA A 67 24.80 3.41 19.39
N ALA A 68 23.94 4.17 18.72
CA ALA A 68 23.77 5.61 18.96
C ALA A 68 23.17 5.92 20.35
N LEU A 69 22.35 5.00 20.90
CA LEU A 69 21.59 5.18 22.14
C LEU A 69 21.77 3.94 23.06
N PRO A 70 22.99 3.63 23.52
CA PRO A 70 23.31 2.34 24.12
C PRO A 70 22.62 2.06 25.47
N LYS A 71 22.14 3.11 26.16
CA LYS A 71 21.45 2.99 27.45
C LYS A 71 19.94 3.22 27.36
N ALA A 72 19.42 3.49 26.15
CA ALA A 72 18.00 3.73 25.96
C ALA A 72 17.18 2.43 26.07
N ILE A 73 15.92 2.58 26.46
CA ILE A 73 14.92 1.52 26.38
C ILE A 73 14.30 1.56 24.99
N PHE A 74 14.21 0.41 24.32
CA PHE A 74 13.65 0.29 22.98
C PHE A 74 12.34 -0.49 23.03
N ILE A 75 11.30 0.05 22.43
CA ILE A 75 9.98 -0.56 22.29
C ILE A 75 9.61 -0.52 20.80
N ALA A 76 9.34 -1.69 20.23
CA ALA A 76 8.93 -1.84 18.84
C ALA A 76 7.44 -2.16 18.75
N PHE A 77 6.80 -1.56 17.76
CA PHE A 77 5.43 -1.86 17.35
C PHE A 77 5.45 -2.37 15.91
N THR A 78 4.76 -3.46 15.64
CA THR A 78 4.64 -4.02 14.28
C THR A 78 3.35 -4.80 14.14
N GLY A 79 2.63 -4.58 13.05
CA GLY A 79 1.44 -5.36 12.68
C GLY A 79 1.77 -6.69 11.98
N THR A 80 3.00 -6.81 11.45
CA THR A 80 3.44 -7.98 10.67
C THR A 80 4.88 -8.31 11.02
N PRO A 81 5.13 -8.99 12.17
CA PRO A 81 6.47 -9.46 12.49
C PRO A 81 6.91 -10.45 11.40
N LEU A 82 8.07 -10.18 10.77
CA LEU A 82 8.64 -11.10 9.77
C LEU A 82 9.03 -12.41 10.45
N ILE A 83 8.52 -13.52 9.93
CA ILE A 83 8.90 -14.87 10.37
C ILE A 83 10.38 -15.13 10.06
N VAL A 84 10.85 -14.59 8.92
CA VAL A 84 12.27 -14.61 8.51
C VAL A 84 12.89 -13.27 8.92
N GLY A 85 13.77 -13.28 9.90
CA GLY A 85 14.39 -12.08 10.50
C GLY A 85 13.93 -11.78 11.94
N GLU A 86 13.08 -12.65 12.50
CA GLU A 86 12.63 -12.55 13.89
C GLU A 86 13.79 -12.49 14.89
N GLU A 87 14.87 -13.25 14.64
CA GLU A 87 16.09 -13.27 15.46
C GLU A 87 16.72 -11.86 15.55
N ARG A 88 16.81 -11.14 14.43
CA ARG A 88 17.42 -9.79 14.41
C ARG A 88 16.52 -8.74 15.04
N THR A 89 15.22 -8.82 14.85
CA THR A 89 14.29 -7.94 15.56
C THR A 89 14.40 -8.14 17.07
N LYS A 90 14.56 -9.38 17.53
CA LYS A 90 14.81 -9.71 18.94
C LYS A 90 16.16 -9.21 19.45
N GLU A 91 17.20 -9.22 18.62
CA GLU A 91 18.51 -8.63 19.00
C GLU A 91 18.43 -7.14 19.27
N VAL A 92 17.61 -6.42 18.51
CA VAL A 92 17.46 -4.96 18.65
C VAL A 92 16.47 -4.59 19.74
N PHE A 93 15.31 -5.25 19.81
CA PHE A 93 14.19 -4.86 20.65
C PHE A 93 13.89 -5.80 21.82
N GLY A 94 14.47 -7.01 21.81
CA GLY A 94 14.18 -8.05 22.81
C GLY A 94 12.98 -8.92 22.44
N ASP A 95 12.54 -9.74 23.39
CA ASP A 95 11.40 -10.63 23.20
C ASP A 95 10.06 -9.89 23.18
N TYR A 96 9.03 -10.56 22.62
CA TYR A 96 7.68 -10.03 22.60
C TYR A 96 7.13 -9.79 24.00
N VAL A 97 6.68 -8.59 24.27
CA VAL A 97 6.00 -8.22 25.52
C VAL A 97 4.51 -8.55 25.44
N SER A 98 3.91 -8.35 24.28
CA SER A 98 2.51 -8.64 24.02
C SER A 98 2.31 -8.96 22.55
N ILE A 99 1.43 -9.92 22.27
CA ILE A 99 0.99 -10.26 20.92
C ILE A 99 -0.51 -10.08 20.91
N TYR A 100 -1.00 -9.27 19.96
CA TYR A 100 -2.42 -9.09 19.66
C TYR A 100 -2.59 -9.40 18.18
N ASP A 101 -2.89 -10.67 17.89
CA ASP A 101 -2.95 -11.15 16.51
C ASP A 101 -4.30 -10.87 15.84
N PHE A 102 -4.37 -11.18 14.56
CA PHE A 102 -5.56 -10.95 13.75
C PHE A 102 -6.75 -11.76 14.26
N GLN A 103 -6.53 -13.01 14.71
CA GLN A 103 -7.60 -13.85 15.22
C GLN A 103 -8.22 -13.23 16.47
N GLN A 104 -7.41 -12.83 17.42
CA GLN A 104 -7.86 -12.16 18.65
C GLN A 104 -8.57 -10.85 18.34
N SER A 105 -8.08 -10.08 17.35
CA SER A 105 -8.70 -8.84 16.92
C SER A 105 -10.11 -9.04 16.33
N VAL A 106 -10.34 -10.16 15.64
CA VAL A 106 -11.67 -10.53 15.12
C VAL A 106 -12.58 -11.01 16.25
N GLU A 107 -12.07 -11.83 17.17
CA GLU A 107 -12.82 -12.33 18.33
C GLU A 107 -13.29 -11.20 19.23
N ASP A 108 -12.43 -10.19 19.44
CA ASP A 108 -12.74 -8.99 20.22
C ASP A 108 -13.64 -7.97 19.47
N GLY A 109 -13.95 -8.22 18.21
CA GLY A 109 -14.74 -7.31 17.36
C GLY A 109 -14.04 -6.02 16.98
N ALA A 110 -12.71 -5.93 17.13
CA ALA A 110 -11.91 -4.77 16.75
C ALA A 110 -11.66 -4.70 15.25
N THR A 111 -11.65 -5.86 14.57
CA THR A 111 -11.57 -5.97 13.12
C THR A 111 -12.66 -6.92 12.59
N VAL A 112 -12.95 -6.81 11.30
CA VAL A 112 -13.89 -7.70 10.61
C VAL A 112 -13.15 -8.92 10.05
N PRO A 113 -13.83 -10.08 9.89
CA PRO A 113 -13.26 -11.23 9.22
C PRO A 113 -12.85 -10.89 7.78
N LEU A 114 -11.71 -11.43 7.33
CA LEU A 114 -11.27 -11.34 5.95
C LEU A 114 -11.63 -12.61 5.19
N PHE A 115 -12.18 -12.45 4.00
CA PHE A 115 -12.43 -13.52 3.06
C PHE A 115 -11.48 -13.36 1.88
N TYR A 116 -10.62 -14.35 1.68
CA TYR A 116 -9.66 -14.35 0.59
C TYR A 116 -10.17 -15.17 -0.58
N GLU A 117 -10.18 -14.57 -1.78
CA GLU A 117 -10.50 -15.23 -3.04
C GLU A 117 -9.37 -14.99 -4.04
N ASN A 118 -8.71 -16.05 -4.47
CA ASN A 118 -7.72 -15.99 -5.52
C ASN A 118 -8.40 -16.03 -6.89
N ARG A 119 -8.29 -14.94 -7.65
CA ARG A 119 -8.84 -14.80 -9.01
C ARG A 119 -7.72 -14.56 -10.01
N THR A 120 -7.11 -15.64 -10.46
CA THR A 120 -6.04 -15.56 -11.46
C THR A 120 -6.67 -15.56 -12.86
N PRO A 121 -6.40 -14.55 -13.72
CA PRO A 121 -6.85 -14.60 -15.10
C PRO A 121 -6.19 -15.78 -15.81
N GLU A 122 -6.98 -16.53 -16.57
CA GLU A 122 -6.52 -17.64 -17.43
C GLU A 122 -5.70 -17.10 -18.63
N LEU A 123 -4.62 -16.42 -18.36
CA LEU A 123 -3.60 -16.15 -19.34
C LEU A 123 -2.57 -17.26 -19.19
N GLN A 124 -2.19 -17.91 -20.28
CA GLN A 124 -1.22 -19.00 -20.35
C GLN A 124 0.12 -18.61 -19.69
N LEU A 125 0.15 -18.55 -18.40
CA LEU A 125 1.34 -18.48 -17.55
C LEU A 125 1.60 -19.88 -17.03
N VAL A 126 2.72 -20.42 -17.44
CA VAL A 126 3.15 -21.79 -17.13
C VAL A 126 3.59 -21.94 -15.65
N ASN A 127 3.54 -20.88 -14.86
CA ASN A 127 3.93 -20.92 -13.45
C ASN A 127 2.72 -20.68 -12.53
N PRO A 128 2.11 -21.73 -11.93
CA PRO A 128 1.02 -21.59 -10.97
C PRO A 128 1.46 -20.93 -9.67
N ASP A 129 2.75 -20.95 -9.34
CA ASP A 129 3.32 -20.49 -8.07
C ASP A 129 3.92 -19.08 -8.17
N LEU A 130 3.66 -18.36 -9.27
CA LEU A 130 4.25 -17.04 -9.55
C LEU A 130 4.08 -16.02 -8.41
N ASN A 131 2.94 -16.03 -7.73
CA ASN A 131 2.69 -15.11 -6.62
C ASN A 131 3.51 -15.52 -5.38
N GLU A 132 3.66 -16.79 -5.14
CA GLU A 132 4.46 -17.35 -4.03
C GLU A 132 5.94 -17.12 -4.28
N ASP A 133 6.40 -17.32 -5.52
CA ASP A 133 7.78 -17.03 -5.95
C ASP A 133 8.11 -15.53 -5.82
N ILE A 134 7.19 -14.63 -6.20
CA ILE A 134 7.37 -13.17 -6.00
C ILE A 134 7.43 -12.84 -4.51
N TYR A 135 6.57 -13.44 -3.71
CA TYR A 135 6.53 -13.20 -2.27
C TYR A 135 7.82 -13.68 -1.60
N ASN A 136 8.28 -14.87 -1.93
CA ASN A 136 9.53 -15.47 -1.42
C ASN A 136 10.76 -14.68 -1.87
N LEU A 137 10.74 -14.10 -3.09
CA LEU A 137 11.83 -13.27 -3.61
C LEU A 137 11.88 -11.90 -2.91
N ILE A 138 10.73 -11.31 -2.57
CA ILE A 138 10.65 -10.06 -1.82
C ILE A 138 11.03 -10.28 -0.35
N GLU A 139 10.64 -11.40 0.23
CA GLU A 139 10.89 -11.76 1.63
C GLU A 139 12.34 -12.24 1.86
N ALA A 140 12.96 -12.87 0.86
CA ALA A 140 14.34 -13.32 0.90
C ALA A 140 15.39 -12.21 0.65
N ALA A 141 14.98 -10.94 0.57
CA ALA A 141 15.81 -9.82 0.13
C ALA A 141 16.79 -9.26 1.17
N GLU A 142 17.63 -10.11 1.72
CA GLU A 142 18.99 -9.73 2.14
C GLU A 142 19.94 -9.96 0.94
N LEU A 143 19.84 -9.09 -0.05
CA LEU A 143 20.51 -9.33 -1.32
C LEU A 143 21.89 -8.69 -1.32
N ASP A 144 22.90 -9.49 -1.64
CA ASP A 144 24.14 -8.95 -2.15
C ASP A 144 23.93 -8.33 -3.56
N PRO A 145 24.85 -7.50 -4.08
CA PRO A 145 24.67 -6.82 -5.37
C PRO A 145 24.43 -7.75 -6.57
N GLU A 146 24.85 -9.00 -6.53
CA GLU A 146 24.60 -9.99 -7.59
C GLU A 146 23.18 -10.55 -7.51
N GLN A 147 22.68 -10.76 -6.31
CA GLN A 147 21.32 -11.22 -6.05
C GLN A 147 20.31 -10.11 -6.38
N GLU A 148 20.64 -8.85 -6.05
CA GLU A 148 19.82 -7.66 -6.42
C GLU A 148 19.69 -7.53 -7.94
N ALA A 149 20.79 -7.69 -8.69
CA ALA A 149 20.77 -7.66 -10.15
C ALA A 149 20.07 -8.89 -10.78
N LYS A 150 19.99 -10.02 -10.10
CA LYS A 150 19.23 -11.19 -10.53
C LYS A 150 17.74 -10.97 -10.27
N LEU A 151 17.38 -10.42 -9.12
CA LEU A 151 16.03 -10.06 -8.74
C LEU A 151 15.46 -8.99 -9.67
N GLU A 152 16.23 -7.93 -9.98
CA GLU A 152 15.82 -6.92 -10.96
C GLU A 152 15.50 -7.51 -12.32
N ARG A 153 16.29 -8.48 -12.80
CA ARG A 153 16.05 -9.16 -14.07
C ARG A 153 14.81 -10.04 -14.05
N GLU A 154 14.56 -10.74 -12.96
CA GLU A 154 13.39 -11.60 -12.80
C GLU A 154 12.13 -10.78 -12.57
N LEU A 155 12.18 -9.74 -11.73
CA LEU A 155 11.10 -8.77 -11.54
C LEU A 155 10.78 -8.01 -12.84
N SER A 156 11.79 -7.66 -13.64
CA SER A 156 11.54 -7.02 -14.95
C SER A 156 10.75 -7.94 -15.88
N ARG A 157 11.07 -9.22 -15.90
CA ARG A 157 10.36 -10.23 -16.70
C ARG A 157 8.92 -10.42 -16.21
N GLN A 158 8.73 -10.53 -14.90
CA GLN A 158 7.42 -10.67 -14.26
C GLN A 158 6.61 -9.39 -14.38
N TYR A 159 7.24 -8.22 -14.22
CA TYR A 159 6.62 -6.92 -14.43
C TYR A 159 5.99 -6.81 -15.81
N HIS A 160 6.71 -7.20 -16.87
CA HIS A 160 6.17 -7.18 -18.22
C HIS A 160 4.96 -8.10 -18.40
N ILE A 161 4.95 -9.26 -17.76
CA ILE A 161 3.82 -10.17 -17.78
C ILE A 161 2.63 -9.61 -17.01
N LEU A 162 2.86 -9.08 -15.83
CA LEU A 162 1.82 -8.51 -14.96
C LEU A 162 1.17 -7.26 -15.55
N THR A 163 1.94 -6.46 -16.30
CA THR A 163 1.50 -5.19 -16.87
C THR A 163 1.09 -5.29 -18.34
N ARG A 164 1.01 -6.51 -18.90
CA ARG A 164 0.50 -6.73 -20.27
C ARG A 164 -0.90 -6.15 -20.43
N ASP A 165 -1.13 -5.50 -21.55
CA ASP A 165 -2.36 -4.77 -21.78
C ASP A 165 -3.59 -5.70 -21.86
N ASP A 166 -3.45 -6.86 -22.50
CA ASP A 166 -4.49 -7.90 -22.59
C ASP A 166 -4.86 -8.48 -21.20
N ARG A 167 -3.86 -8.68 -20.33
CA ARG A 167 -4.09 -9.10 -18.96
C ARG A 167 -4.84 -8.03 -18.17
N LEU A 168 -4.41 -6.78 -18.27
CA LEU A 168 -5.07 -5.66 -17.59
C LEU A 168 -6.51 -5.46 -18.09
N GLU A 169 -6.80 -5.68 -19.37
CA GLU A 169 -8.16 -5.69 -19.91
C GLU A 169 -9.03 -6.78 -19.26
N THR A 170 -8.51 -8.01 -19.19
CA THR A 170 -9.22 -9.13 -18.56
C THR A 170 -9.49 -8.87 -17.09
N VAL A 171 -8.48 -8.38 -16.34
CA VAL A 171 -8.61 -8.04 -14.93
C VAL A 171 -9.63 -6.91 -14.72
N ALA A 172 -9.58 -5.85 -15.54
CA ALA A 172 -10.51 -4.73 -15.41
C ALA A 172 -11.96 -5.15 -15.69
N GLN A 173 -12.18 -6.01 -16.66
CA GLN A 173 -13.50 -6.58 -16.95
C GLN A 173 -14.01 -7.43 -15.78
N ASP A 174 -13.14 -8.24 -15.20
CA ASP A 174 -13.49 -9.08 -14.06
C ASP A 174 -13.79 -8.24 -12.82
N ILE A 175 -13.02 -7.20 -12.54
CA ILE A 175 -13.28 -6.25 -11.44
C ILE A 175 -14.68 -5.67 -11.54
N VAL A 176 -15.08 -5.18 -12.73
CA VAL A 176 -16.42 -4.60 -12.92
C VAL A 176 -17.51 -5.65 -12.72
N ARG A 177 -17.35 -6.83 -13.32
CA ARG A 177 -18.30 -7.94 -13.18
C ARG A 177 -18.45 -8.40 -11.74
N HIS A 178 -17.32 -8.59 -11.07
CA HIS A 178 -17.28 -9.04 -9.67
C HIS A 178 -17.90 -7.99 -8.74
N PHE A 179 -17.48 -6.73 -8.87
CA PHE A 179 -18.01 -5.65 -8.03
C PHE A 179 -19.53 -5.53 -8.11
N LEU A 180 -20.10 -5.62 -9.30
CA LEU A 180 -21.54 -5.52 -9.52
C LEU A 180 -22.30 -6.83 -9.20
N GLY A 181 -21.62 -7.96 -9.14
CA GLY A 181 -22.21 -9.28 -8.88
C GLY A 181 -22.11 -9.78 -7.45
N ARG A 182 -21.42 -9.07 -6.56
CA ARG A 182 -21.13 -9.55 -5.19
C ARG A 182 -22.33 -9.57 -4.23
N GLY A 183 -23.50 -9.02 -4.65
CA GLY A 183 -24.75 -9.10 -3.88
C GLY A 183 -24.86 -8.13 -2.70
N PHE A 184 -23.89 -7.23 -2.51
CA PHE A 184 -23.96 -6.18 -1.48
C PHE A 184 -23.38 -4.85 -2.00
N VAL A 185 -23.85 -3.75 -1.46
CA VAL A 185 -23.32 -2.42 -1.71
C VAL A 185 -22.14 -2.16 -0.78
N GLY A 186 -21.06 -1.62 -1.32
CA GLY A 186 -19.87 -1.31 -0.52
C GLY A 186 -18.74 -0.76 -1.37
N LYS A 187 -17.64 -0.47 -0.72
CA LYS A 187 -16.47 0.17 -1.34
C LYS A 187 -15.51 -0.86 -1.91
N ALA A 188 -14.64 -0.46 -2.83
CA ALA A 188 -13.56 -1.28 -3.37
C ALA A 188 -12.27 -0.47 -3.48
N MET A 189 -11.14 -1.12 -3.18
CA MET A 189 -9.81 -0.58 -3.39
C MET A 189 -9.06 -1.50 -4.35
N VAL A 190 -8.61 -0.94 -5.48
CA VAL A 190 -7.78 -1.65 -6.47
C VAL A 190 -6.34 -1.20 -6.28
N VAL A 191 -5.48 -2.12 -5.84
CA VAL A 191 -4.05 -1.86 -5.65
C VAL A 191 -3.29 -2.36 -6.86
N SER A 192 -2.50 -1.49 -7.48
CA SER A 192 -1.68 -1.79 -8.66
C SER A 192 -0.19 -1.79 -8.30
N ILE A 193 0.59 -2.54 -9.09
CA ILE A 193 2.04 -2.71 -8.86
C ILE A 193 2.83 -1.39 -8.96
N ASP A 194 2.38 -0.47 -9.81
CA ASP A 194 2.96 0.87 -9.96
C ASP A 194 1.93 1.92 -10.40
N LYS A 195 2.37 3.19 -10.45
CA LYS A 195 1.53 4.33 -10.85
C LYS A 195 1.02 4.22 -12.29
N ALA A 196 1.86 3.76 -13.21
CA ALA A 196 1.48 3.64 -14.62
C ALA A 196 0.40 2.57 -14.80
N THR A 197 0.54 1.45 -14.12
CA THR A 197 -0.48 0.39 -14.10
C THR A 197 -1.75 0.86 -13.42
N ALA A 198 -1.66 1.65 -12.34
CA ALA A 198 -2.83 2.21 -11.69
C ALA A 198 -3.63 3.15 -12.60
N LEU A 199 -2.96 4.01 -13.40
CA LEU A 199 -3.62 4.84 -14.40
C LEU A 199 -4.30 3.98 -15.47
N LYS A 200 -3.58 3.01 -16.05
CA LYS A 200 -4.14 2.09 -17.06
C LYS A 200 -5.36 1.34 -16.51
N MET A 201 -5.27 0.81 -15.30
CA MET A 201 -6.38 0.10 -14.67
C MET A 201 -7.58 0.99 -14.43
N HIS A 202 -7.39 2.21 -13.95
CA HIS A 202 -8.46 3.19 -13.78
C HIS A 202 -9.21 3.43 -15.09
N ASP A 203 -8.49 3.66 -16.20
CA ASP A 203 -9.11 3.92 -17.50
C ASP A 203 -9.84 2.69 -18.05
N LYS A 204 -9.24 1.50 -17.89
CA LYS A 204 -9.85 0.24 -18.33
C LYS A 204 -11.10 -0.08 -17.51
N VAL A 205 -11.07 0.08 -16.20
CA VAL A 205 -12.25 -0.13 -15.34
C VAL A 205 -13.36 0.85 -15.73
N ARG A 206 -13.05 2.13 -15.95
CA ARG A 206 -14.03 3.12 -16.42
C ARG A 206 -14.63 2.77 -17.78
N LYS A 207 -13.84 2.25 -18.70
CA LYS A 207 -14.29 1.76 -20.01
C LYS A 207 -15.36 0.66 -19.85
N TYR A 208 -15.07 -0.37 -19.06
CA TYR A 208 -16.01 -1.47 -18.84
C TYR A 208 -17.22 -1.06 -18.00
N TRP A 209 -17.05 -0.12 -17.09
CA TRP A 209 -18.13 0.47 -16.31
C TRP A 209 -19.12 1.21 -17.22
N ALA A 210 -18.62 2.03 -18.11
CA ALA A 210 -19.45 2.74 -19.10
C ALA A 210 -20.17 1.77 -20.07
N ALA A 211 -19.48 0.72 -20.51
CA ALA A 211 -20.08 -0.31 -21.35
C ALA A 211 -21.22 -1.05 -20.63
N GLU A 212 -21.02 -1.39 -19.36
CA GLU A 212 -22.06 -2.04 -18.55
C GLU A 212 -23.25 -1.11 -18.32
N MET A 213 -23.00 0.17 -18.04
CA MET A 213 -24.07 1.18 -17.92
C MET A 213 -24.89 1.28 -19.20
N ALA A 214 -24.24 1.30 -20.37
CA ALA A 214 -24.91 1.33 -21.66
C ALA A 214 -25.75 0.04 -21.88
N ARG A 215 -25.21 -1.14 -21.53
CA ARG A 215 -25.91 -2.41 -21.61
C ARG A 215 -27.19 -2.41 -20.77
N VAL A 216 -27.10 -1.98 -19.50
CA VAL A 216 -28.23 -1.93 -18.55
C VAL A 216 -29.30 -0.96 -19.07
N LYS A 217 -28.92 0.24 -19.56
CA LYS A 217 -29.87 1.19 -20.14
C LYS A 217 -30.59 0.65 -21.38
N THR A 218 -29.87 -0.07 -22.25
CA THR A 218 -30.46 -0.70 -23.44
C THR A 218 -31.45 -1.80 -23.05
N GLU A 219 -31.10 -2.60 -22.06
CA GLU A 219 -31.98 -3.68 -21.56
C GLU A 219 -33.25 -3.12 -20.93
N LEU A 220 -33.14 -2.05 -20.11
CA LEU A 220 -34.29 -1.34 -19.52
C LEU A 220 -35.24 -0.73 -20.57
N GLY A 221 -34.76 -0.44 -21.77
CA GLY A 221 -35.57 0.08 -22.87
C GLY A 221 -36.41 -0.96 -23.61
N ARG A 222 -36.33 -2.26 -23.28
CA ARG A 222 -37.13 -3.31 -23.90
C ARG A 222 -38.55 -3.34 -23.35
N TYR A 223 -39.52 -3.65 -24.19
CA TYR A 223 -40.95 -3.66 -23.81
C TYR A 223 -41.39 -4.92 -23.06
N ASP A 224 -40.61 -5.99 -23.10
CA ASP A 224 -40.94 -7.34 -22.61
C ASP A 224 -40.17 -7.76 -21.34
N ILE A 225 -39.73 -6.81 -20.55
CA ILE A 225 -38.97 -7.10 -19.32
C ILE A 225 -39.93 -7.49 -18.19
N ALA A 226 -39.67 -8.61 -17.55
CA ALA A 226 -40.36 -9.04 -16.31
C ALA A 226 -40.09 -7.99 -15.19
N ALA A 227 -41.08 -7.80 -14.31
CA ALA A 227 -41.03 -6.74 -13.31
C ALA A 227 -39.85 -6.89 -12.34
N ASP A 228 -39.59 -8.12 -11.84
CA ASP A 228 -38.46 -8.48 -10.99
C ASP A 228 -37.10 -8.17 -11.65
N LYS A 229 -36.97 -8.49 -12.93
CA LYS A 229 -35.78 -8.18 -13.71
C LYS A 229 -35.57 -6.69 -13.92
N LYS A 230 -36.66 -5.96 -14.07
CA LYS A 230 -36.62 -4.50 -14.21
C LYS A 230 -36.11 -3.84 -12.93
N ASP A 231 -36.58 -4.27 -11.78
CA ASP A 231 -36.14 -3.76 -10.47
C ASP A 231 -34.66 -4.05 -10.25
N GLU A 232 -34.16 -5.27 -10.52
CA GLU A 232 -32.73 -5.61 -10.49
C GLU A 232 -31.88 -4.69 -11.37
N LEU A 233 -32.37 -4.40 -12.59
CA LEU A 233 -31.66 -3.53 -13.52
C LEU A 233 -31.67 -2.06 -13.07
N LEU A 234 -32.71 -1.60 -12.42
CA LEU A 234 -32.79 -0.24 -11.87
C LEU A 234 -31.83 -0.07 -10.70
N ASP A 235 -31.78 -1.04 -9.78
CA ASP A 235 -30.81 -1.05 -8.66
C ASP A 235 -29.37 -1.05 -9.20
N ARG A 236 -29.10 -1.89 -10.19
CA ARG A 236 -27.79 -1.95 -10.85
C ARG A 236 -27.43 -0.62 -11.54
N LEU A 237 -28.40 0.02 -12.21
CA LEU A 237 -28.20 1.32 -12.83
C LEU A 237 -27.91 2.40 -11.78
N GLN A 238 -28.58 2.37 -10.65
CA GLN A 238 -28.33 3.27 -9.55
C GLN A 238 -26.89 3.14 -9.04
N ILE A 239 -26.41 1.91 -8.78
CA ILE A 239 -25.03 1.67 -8.38
C ILE A 239 -24.06 2.23 -9.43
N LEU A 240 -24.31 1.95 -10.71
CA LEU A 240 -23.47 2.40 -11.82
C LEU A 240 -23.39 3.94 -11.92
N GLN A 241 -24.46 4.65 -11.57
CA GLN A 241 -24.55 6.11 -11.64
C GLN A 241 -23.98 6.82 -10.42
N THR A 242 -24.09 6.20 -9.24
CA THR A 242 -23.68 6.81 -7.97
C THR A 242 -22.26 6.48 -7.54
N THR A 243 -21.69 5.40 -8.09
CA THR A 243 -20.31 5.02 -7.76
C THR A 243 -19.30 6.00 -8.35
N ASP A 244 -18.53 6.62 -7.47
CA ASP A 244 -17.39 7.46 -7.83
C ASP A 244 -16.10 6.65 -7.87
N MET A 245 -15.21 6.96 -8.81
CA MET A 245 -13.92 6.30 -8.99
C MET A 245 -12.80 7.33 -8.97
N ALA A 246 -11.82 7.16 -8.09
CA ALA A 246 -10.68 8.04 -8.00
C ALA A 246 -9.38 7.23 -8.02
N LEU A 247 -8.35 7.84 -8.63
CA LEU A 247 -6.99 7.35 -8.56
C LEU A 247 -6.25 8.10 -7.45
N ILE A 248 -5.54 7.37 -6.58
CA ILE A 248 -4.70 7.92 -5.52
C ILE A 248 -3.29 7.33 -5.66
N VAL A 249 -2.30 8.19 -5.88
CA VAL A 249 -0.89 7.82 -5.99
C VAL A 249 0.00 8.86 -5.31
N SER A 250 1.11 8.42 -4.73
CA SER A 250 2.10 9.31 -4.11
C SER A 250 2.68 10.31 -5.11
N PRO A 251 3.02 11.54 -4.73
CA PRO A 251 3.74 12.46 -5.61
C PRO A 251 5.13 11.92 -5.97
N GLY A 252 5.66 12.34 -7.11
CA GLY A 252 7.00 11.97 -7.56
C GLY A 252 7.65 13.09 -8.37
N GLN A 253 8.99 13.13 -8.36
CA GLN A 253 9.74 14.07 -9.20
C GLN A 253 9.53 13.71 -10.68
N ASN A 254 9.30 14.72 -11.51
CA ASN A 254 9.12 14.58 -12.97
C ASN A 254 8.02 13.59 -13.38
N GLU A 255 7.05 13.27 -12.49
CA GLU A 255 6.04 12.24 -12.74
C GLU A 255 5.19 12.53 -13.99
N ILE A 256 4.87 13.81 -14.27
CA ILE A 256 4.08 14.19 -15.45
C ILE A 256 4.82 13.80 -16.73
N GLN A 257 6.09 14.15 -16.83
CA GLN A 257 6.91 13.81 -18.01
C GLN A 257 7.08 12.28 -18.15
N GLN A 258 7.29 11.59 -17.04
CA GLN A 258 7.41 10.12 -17.04
C GLN A 258 6.12 9.43 -17.48
N MET A 259 4.96 9.91 -17.04
CA MET A 259 3.66 9.35 -17.47
C MET A 259 3.35 9.70 -18.92
N GLN A 260 3.62 10.94 -19.36
CA GLN A 260 3.44 11.35 -20.74
C GLN A 260 4.33 10.56 -21.72
N ALA A 261 5.58 10.25 -21.35
CA ALA A 261 6.46 9.38 -22.14
C ALA A 261 5.90 7.95 -22.31
N ARG A 262 5.02 7.52 -21.42
CA ARG A 262 4.30 6.24 -21.49
C ARG A 262 2.90 6.37 -22.12
N GLY A 263 2.55 7.54 -22.66
CA GLY A 263 1.23 7.82 -23.24
C GLY A 263 0.11 7.93 -22.19
N LEU A 264 0.44 8.26 -20.94
CA LEU A 264 -0.51 8.37 -19.83
C LEU A 264 -0.62 9.81 -19.35
N ASP A 265 -1.84 10.23 -18.98
CA ASP A 265 -2.10 11.57 -18.42
C ASP A 265 -2.47 11.48 -16.94
N ILE A 266 -1.54 11.85 -16.08
CA ILE A 266 -1.75 11.91 -14.62
C ILE A 266 -2.34 13.24 -14.15
N VAL A 267 -2.30 14.28 -14.98
CA VAL A 267 -2.65 15.65 -14.58
C VAL A 267 -4.07 15.77 -14.03
N PRO A 268 -5.12 15.24 -14.68
CA PRO A 268 -6.48 15.32 -14.15
C PRO A 268 -6.62 14.64 -12.79
N HIS A 269 -5.95 13.51 -12.61
CA HIS A 269 -5.96 12.75 -11.34
C HIS A 269 -5.24 13.50 -10.24
N ARG A 270 -4.08 14.09 -10.54
CA ARG A 270 -3.32 14.90 -9.58
C ARG A 270 -4.11 16.14 -9.15
N LYS A 271 -4.73 16.82 -10.09
CA LYS A 271 -5.63 17.93 -9.81
C LYS A 271 -6.77 17.51 -8.88
N ARG A 272 -7.43 16.40 -9.18
CA ARG A 272 -8.50 15.87 -8.34
C ARG A 272 -8.03 15.49 -6.93
N MET A 273 -6.86 14.87 -6.78
CA MET A 273 -6.28 14.55 -5.47
C MET A 273 -6.04 15.79 -4.61
N ASN A 274 -5.58 16.88 -5.24
CA ASN A 274 -5.21 18.10 -4.52
C ASN A 274 -6.40 19.04 -4.25
N GLU A 275 -7.40 19.04 -5.11
CA GLU A 275 -8.50 20.02 -5.07
C GLU A 275 -9.84 19.45 -4.55
N SER A 276 -9.92 18.12 -4.32
CA SER A 276 -11.15 17.51 -3.82
C SER A 276 -11.49 17.99 -2.42
N GLN A 277 -12.76 18.40 -2.22
CA GLN A 277 -13.30 18.74 -0.90
C GLN A 277 -14.62 17.97 -0.68
N PRO A 278 -14.72 17.18 0.39
CA PRO A 278 -13.61 16.80 1.27
C PRO A 278 -12.48 16.04 0.52
N PRO A 279 -11.30 15.84 1.14
CA PRO A 279 -10.23 15.02 0.58
C PRO A 279 -10.71 13.64 0.13
N LEU A 280 -10.05 13.05 -0.88
CA LEU A 280 -10.51 11.77 -1.48
C LEU A 280 -10.50 10.61 -0.49
N ASP A 281 -9.58 10.60 0.46
CA ASP A 281 -9.52 9.58 1.51
C ASP A 281 -10.67 9.73 2.52
N GLU A 282 -11.10 10.96 2.82
CA GLU A 282 -12.29 11.21 3.64
C GLU A 282 -13.56 10.79 2.89
N LYS A 283 -13.70 11.16 1.61
CA LYS A 283 -14.81 10.68 0.76
C LYS A 283 -14.89 9.16 0.68
N PHE A 284 -13.76 8.48 0.77
CA PHE A 284 -13.74 7.01 0.75
C PHE A 284 -14.19 6.42 2.09
N LYS A 285 -14.03 7.14 3.20
CA LYS A 285 -14.47 6.68 4.53
C LYS A 285 -16.00 6.81 4.71
N ASP A 286 -16.59 7.86 4.15
CA ASP A 286 -18.04 8.09 4.15
C ASP A 286 -18.79 7.14 3.20
#